data_64fa46324e2ff4238ca5b5c9d959d90b
#
_entry.id   64fa46324e2ff4238ca5b5c9d959d90b
#
_cell.length_a   1.000
_cell.length_b   1.000
_cell.length_c   1.000
_cell.angle_alpha   90.00
_cell.angle_beta   90.00
_cell.angle_gamma   90.00
#
_symmetry.space_group_name_H-M   'P 1'
#
loop_
_entity.id
_entity.type
_entity.pdbx_description
1 polymer ?
#
loop_
_entity_poly.entity_id
_entity_poly.type
_entity_poly.pdbx_seq_one_letter_code
_entity_poly.pdbx_strand_id
1 'polypeptide(L)'
;AYNFIKVSLYRRLQRIYGPEHGLAAQKDAALQTLMQEATSDDDGLRVKNIEQLRERVKQSMFHHLPLVNRIIDEYRLGLVVNRAQHIGAAMQIARRIQDVSRKTLGIGVDYLGNIDPSEKIVASARDLVPVVARDREGELAVALRNLARRLLKG
;
A
#
# COMPACT_ATOMS: atom_id res chain seq x y z
N ALA A 1 2.43 -4.25 -9.27
CA ALA A 1 1.99 -3.12 -8.40
C ALA A 1 0.51 -3.23 -8.04
N TYR A 2 -0.39 -3.38 -9.02
CA TYR A 2 -1.85 -3.41 -8.80
C TYR A 2 -2.31 -4.47 -7.78
N ASN A 3 -1.94 -5.74 -7.98
CA ASN A 3 -2.31 -6.83 -7.07
C ASN A 3 -1.74 -6.61 -5.65
N PHE A 4 -0.55 -6.04 -5.55
CA PHE A 4 0.06 -5.72 -4.26
C PHE A 4 -0.75 -4.67 -3.49
N ILE A 5 -1.17 -3.59 -4.16
CA ILE A 5 -1.99 -2.53 -3.56
C ILE A 5 -3.31 -3.10 -3.05
N LYS A 6 -4.00 -3.88 -3.88
CA LYS A 6 -5.25 -4.54 -3.53
C LYS A 6 -5.07 -5.47 -2.33
N VAL A 7 -4.13 -6.40 -2.42
CA VAL A 7 -3.88 -7.39 -1.36
C VAL A 7 -3.47 -6.72 -0.04
N SER A 8 -2.66 -5.66 -0.08
CA SER A 8 -2.22 -4.97 1.14
C SER A 8 -3.38 -4.25 1.86
N LEU A 9 -4.34 -3.66 1.13
CA LEU A 9 -5.54 -3.09 1.73
C LEU A 9 -6.42 -4.18 2.36
N TYR A 10 -6.67 -5.27 1.64
CA TYR A 10 -7.49 -6.36 2.17
C TYR A 10 -6.85 -7.03 3.39
N ARG A 11 -5.52 -7.19 3.40
CA ARG A 11 -4.81 -7.66 4.59
C ARG A 11 -4.95 -6.70 5.78
N ARG A 12 -4.96 -5.38 5.53
CA ARG A 12 -5.23 -4.41 6.59
C ARG A 12 -6.64 -4.56 7.13
N LEU A 13 -7.63 -4.70 6.25
CA LEU A 13 -9.01 -4.96 6.66
C LEU A 13 -9.13 -6.28 7.45
N GLN A 14 -8.51 -7.37 6.99
CA GLN A 14 -8.47 -8.64 7.70
C GLN A 14 -7.80 -8.53 9.09
N ARG A 15 -6.72 -7.76 9.24
CA ARG A 15 -6.08 -7.55 10.53
C ARG A 15 -6.98 -6.84 11.52
N ILE A 16 -7.80 -5.90 11.06
CA ILE A 16 -8.72 -5.13 11.91
C ILE A 16 -9.97 -5.96 12.24
N TYR A 17 -10.45 -6.74 11.29
CA TYR A 17 -11.64 -7.59 11.42
C TYR A 17 -11.34 -9.06 11.71
N GLY A 18 -10.09 -9.49 11.69
CA GLY A 18 -9.68 -10.87 11.88
C GLY A 18 -9.73 -11.31 13.35
N PRO A 19 -9.68 -12.63 13.59
CA PRO A 19 -9.89 -13.23 14.92
C PRO A 19 -8.85 -12.81 15.98
N GLU A 20 -7.74 -12.20 15.58
CA GLU A 20 -6.63 -11.86 16.48
C GLU A 20 -6.79 -10.53 17.22
N HIS A 21 -7.76 -9.66 16.87
CA HIS A 21 -7.78 -8.26 17.34
C HIS A 21 -9.01 -7.81 18.13
N GLY A 22 -9.81 -8.70 18.73
CA GLY A 22 -10.70 -8.40 19.86
C GLY A 22 -11.85 -7.38 19.67
N LEU A 23 -12.10 -6.84 18.49
CA LEU A 23 -13.21 -5.94 18.24
C LEU A 23 -14.52 -6.72 18.04
N ALA A 24 -15.66 -6.14 18.45
CA ALA A 24 -16.98 -6.78 18.36
C ALA A 24 -17.34 -7.29 16.93
N ALA A 25 -16.71 -6.72 15.90
CA ALA A 25 -16.82 -7.15 14.50
C ALA A 25 -16.24 -8.55 14.22
N GLN A 26 -15.45 -9.12 15.13
CA GLN A 26 -14.84 -10.46 14.95
C GLN A 26 -15.84 -11.59 14.93
N LYS A 27 -17.03 -11.37 15.48
CA LYS A 27 -18.08 -12.40 15.53
C LYS A 27 -18.98 -12.39 14.29
N ASP A 28 -18.78 -11.44 13.36
CA ASP A 28 -19.59 -11.38 12.16
C ASP A 28 -18.98 -12.26 11.05
N ALA A 29 -19.50 -13.49 10.97
CA ALA A 29 -19.09 -14.47 9.98
C ALA A 29 -19.27 -13.96 8.53
N ALA A 30 -20.29 -13.10 8.29
CA ALA A 30 -20.55 -12.56 6.96
C ALA A 30 -19.44 -11.60 6.51
N LEU A 31 -18.94 -10.75 7.44
CA LEU A 31 -17.82 -9.87 7.14
C LEU A 31 -16.51 -10.64 6.91
N GLN A 32 -16.27 -11.69 7.70
CA GLN A 32 -15.11 -12.56 7.50
C GLN A 32 -15.16 -13.25 6.13
N THR A 33 -16.32 -13.79 5.76
CA THR A 33 -16.54 -14.40 4.43
C THR A 33 -16.30 -13.39 3.32
N LEU A 34 -16.85 -12.17 3.43
CA LEU A 34 -16.63 -11.11 2.43
C LEU A 34 -15.15 -10.74 2.30
N MET A 35 -14.41 -10.67 3.40
CA MET A 35 -12.97 -10.39 3.37
C MET A 35 -12.17 -11.54 2.75
N GLN A 36 -12.56 -12.78 2.96
CA GLN A 36 -11.96 -13.95 2.31
C GLN A 36 -12.26 -13.97 0.81
N GLU A 37 -13.51 -13.74 0.40
CA GLU A 37 -13.90 -13.62 -1.00
C GLU A 37 -13.15 -12.48 -1.71
N ALA A 38 -12.97 -11.34 -1.04
CA ALA A 38 -12.25 -10.19 -1.60
C ALA A 38 -10.75 -10.48 -1.85
N THR A 39 -10.17 -11.45 -1.14
CA THR A 39 -8.77 -11.89 -1.31
C THR A 39 -8.62 -13.16 -2.14
N SER A 40 -9.72 -13.83 -2.47
CA SER A 40 -9.72 -15.03 -3.31
C SER A 40 -9.20 -14.73 -4.73
N ASP A 41 -8.53 -15.69 -5.31
CA ASP A 41 -8.11 -15.66 -6.72
C ASP A 41 -9.23 -16.12 -7.68
N ASP A 42 -10.38 -16.55 -7.15
CA ASP A 42 -11.55 -16.96 -7.94
C ASP A 42 -12.26 -15.72 -8.53
N ASP A 43 -12.23 -15.59 -9.85
CA ASP A 43 -12.80 -14.45 -10.58
C ASP A 43 -14.31 -14.29 -10.41
N GLY A 44 -15.05 -15.35 -10.05
CA GLY A 44 -16.50 -15.34 -9.87
C GLY A 44 -16.95 -14.65 -8.57
N LEU A 45 -16.16 -14.75 -7.51
CA LEU A 45 -16.46 -14.21 -6.17
C LEU A 45 -15.74 -12.90 -5.87
N ARG A 46 -14.83 -12.48 -6.73
CA ARG A 46 -13.84 -11.44 -6.51
C ARG A 46 -14.46 -10.04 -6.44
N VAL A 47 -14.24 -9.35 -5.35
CA VAL A 47 -14.44 -7.89 -5.27
C VAL A 47 -13.36 -7.18 -6.11
N LYS A 48 -13.77 -6.52 -7.20
CA LYS A 48 -12.83 -5.94 -8.18
C LYS A 48 -12.20 -4.62 -7.70
N ASN A 49 -12.97 -3.82 -6.97
CA ASN A 49 -12.54 -2.50 -6.49
C ASN A 49 -13.20 -2.13 -5.17
N ILE A 50 -12.78 -1.00 -4.60
CA ILE A 50 -13.28 -0.51 -3.31
C ILE A 50 -14.76 -0.12 -3.36
N GLU A 51 -15.26 0.39 -4.47
CA GLU A 51 -16.68 0.73 -4.60
C GLU A 51 -17.57 -0.50 -4.49
N GLN A 52 -17.18 -1.59 -5.16
CA GLN A 52 -17.88 -2.87 -5.01
C GLN A 52 -17.81 -3.42 -3.58
N LEU A 53 -16.67 -3.25 -2.89
CA LEU A 53 -16.56 -3.63 -1.49
C LEU A 53 -17.53 -2.82 -0.63
N ARG A 54 -17.55 -1.50 -0.79
CA ARG A 54 -18.46 -0.61 -0.05
C ARG A 54 -19.92 -0.97 -0.29
N GLU A 55 -20.28 -1.23 -1.55
CA GLU A 55 -21.65 -1.58 -1.92
C GLU A 55 -22.06 -2.93 -1.31
N ARG A 56 -21.23 -3.95 -1.34
CA ARG A 56 -21.52 -5.24 -0.69
C ARG A 56 -21.66 -5.09 0.82
N VAL A 57 -20.77 -4.34 1.47
CA VAL A 57 -20.88 -4.05 2.91
C VAL A 57 -22.17 -3.29 3.22
N LYS A 58 -22.55 -2.34 2.36
CA LYS A 58 -23.78 -1.57 2.51
C LYS A 58 -25.02 -2.45 2.41
N GLN A 59 -25.05 -3.38 1.48
CA GLN A 59 -26.21 -4.27 1.23
C GLN A 59 -26.36 -5.33 2.31
N SER A 60 -25.26 -5.93 2.76
CA SER A 60 -25.30 -7.10 3.63
C SER A 60 -25.00 -6.79 5.10
N MET A 61 -24.27 -5.69 5.37
CA MET A 61 -23.69 -5.39 6.68
C MET A 61 -23.59 -3.88 6.93
N PHE A 62 -24.69 -3.16 6.73
CA PHE A 62 -24.72 -1.69 6.78
C PHE A 62 -24.10 -1.09 8.04
N HIS A 63 -24.23 -1.73 9.18
CA HIS A 63 -23.66 -1.28 10.46
C HIS A 63 -22.11 -1.27 10.49
N HIS A 64 -21.44 -2.03 9.59
CA HIS A 64 -19.98 -2.01 9.45
C HIS A 64 -19.48 -0.96 8.46
N LEU A 65 -20.37 -0.37 7.65
CA LEU A 65 -19.98 0.56 6.58
C LEU A 65 -19.17 1.77 7.08
N PRO A 66 -19.53 2.43 8.20
CA PRO A 66 -18.75 3.57 8.71
C PRO A 66 -17.31 3.18 9.07
N LEU A 67 -17.12 2.01 9.68
CA LEU A 67 -15.79 1.52 10.06
C LEU A 67 -14.97 1.11 8.84
N VAL A 68 -15.57 0.41 7.87
CA VAL A 68 -14.91 0.05 6.61
C VAL A 68 -14.47 1.30 5.84
N ASN A 69 -15.35 2.31 5.75
CA ASN A 69 -15.02 3.58 5.10
C ASN A 69 -13.85 4.26 5.79
N ARG A 70 -13.87 4.37 7.13
CA ARG A 70 -12.78 4.97 7.89
C ARG A 70 -11.44 4.27 7.63
N ILE A 71 -11.41 2.93 7.63
CA ILE A 71 -10.19 2.16 7.36
C ILE A 71 -9.67 2.44 5.96
N ILE A 72 -10.56 2.50 4.97
CA ILE A 72 -10.19 2.80 3.57
C ILE A 72 -9.68 4.23 3.44
N ASP A 73 -10.36 5.19 4.05
CA ASP A 73 -10.02 6.61 3.95
C ASP A 73 -8.71 6.94 4.71
N GLU A 74 -8.41 6.21 5.78
CA GLU A 74 -7.13 6.30 6.52
C GLU A 74 -6.00 5.50 5.85
N TYR A 75 -6.30 4.71 4.80
CA TYR A 75 -5.31 3.88 4.14
C TYR A 75 -4.41 4.72 3.23
N ARG A 76 -3.19 4.98 3.68
CA ARG A 76 -2.17 5.72 2.95
C ARG A 76 -1.14 4.79 2.35
N LEU A 77 -0.90 4.94 1.04
CA LEU A 77 0.13 4.21 0.32
C LEU A 77 1.22 5.16 -0.15
N GLY A 78 2.43 4.91 0.29
CA GLY A 78 3.63 5.59 -0.20
C GLY A 78 4.30 4.81 -1.33
N LEU A 79 4.58 5.49 -2.44
CA LEU A 79 5.31 4.96 -3.59
C LEU A 79 6.72 5.52 -3.63
N VAL A 80 7.71 4.65 -3.60
CA VAL A 80 9.10 4.96 -3.91
C VAL A 80 9.48 4.25 -5.21
N VAL A 81 9.97 5.00 -6.19
CA VAL A 81 10.48 4.43 -7.44
C VAL A 81 11.96 4.14 -7.26
N ASN A 82 12.34 2.86 -7.35
CA ASN A 82 13.71 2.43 -7.21
C ASN A 82 14.37 2.23 -8.57
N ARG A 83 15.64 2.63 -8.69
CA ARG A 83 16.48 2.45 -9.88
C ARG A 83 15.91 3.13 -11.14
N ALA A 84 15.28 4.28 -11.02
CA ALA A 84 14.93 5.09 -12.17
C ALA A 84 16.20 5.78 -12.73
N GLN A 85 16.33 5.81 -14.04
CA GLN A 85 17.51 6.42 -14.67
C GLN A 85 17.63 7.94 -14.41
N HIS A 86 16.49 8.60 -14.25
CA HIS A 86 16.41 10.02 -13.91
C HIS A 86 15.05 10.35 -13.31
N ILE A 87 14.95 11.48 -12.63
CA ILE A 87 13.75 11.91 -11.92
C ILE A 87 12.50 11.99 -12.82
N GLY A 88 12.66 12.40 -14.08
CA GLY A 88 11.55 12.45 -15.04
C GLY A 88 10.93 11.08 -15.32
N ALA A 89 11.76 10.04 -15.50
CA ALA A 89 11.29 8.66 -15.65
C ALA A 89 10.59 8.17 -14.37
N ALA A 90 11.14 8.47 -13.19
CA ALA A 90 10.53 8.12 -11.92
C ALA A 90 9.13 8.75 -11.77
N MET A 91 9.00 10.03 -12.11
CA MET A 91 7.72 10.74 -12.06
C MET A 91 6.68 10.19 -13.03
N GLN A 92 7.09 9.79 -14.25
CA GLN A 92 6.19 9.17 -15.22
C GLN A 92 5.67 7.82 -14.70
N ILE A 93 6.55 6.98 -14.16
CA ILE A 93 6.17 5.71 -13.53
C ILE A 93 5.20 5.95 -12.37
N ALA A 94 5.51 6.91 -11.51
CA ALA A 94 4.68 7.24 -10.36
C ALA A 94 3.28 7.70 -10.79
N ARG A 95 3.17 8.62 -11.73
CA ARG A 95 1.88 9.10 -12.28
C ARG A 95 1.07 7.94 -12.85
N ARG A 96 1.70 7.07 -13.64
CA ARG A 96 1.00 5.92 -14.21
C ARG A 96 0.45 4.97 -13.15
N ILE A 97 1.21 4.71 -12.08
CA ILE A 97 0.75 3.88 -10.95
C ILE A 97 -0.39 4.58 -10.21
N GLN A 98 -0.28 5.88 -9.95
CA GLN A 98 -1.32 6.69 -9.30
C GLN A 98 -2.62 6.68 -10.10
N ASP A 99 -2.55 6.90 -11.42
CA ASP A 99 -3.72 6.91 -12.30
C ASP A 99 -4.41 5.55 -12.35
N VAL A 100 -3.63 4.48 -12.52
CA VAL A 100 -4.18 3.11 -12.54
C VAL A 100 -4.79 2.77 -11.19
N SER A 101 -4.10 3.05 -10.07
CA SER A 101 -4.61 2.77 -8.73
C SER A 101 -5.93 3.51 -8.46
N ARG A 102 -5.99 4.79 -8.80
CA ARG A 102 -7.20 5.60 -8.62
C ARG A 102 -8.35 5.13 -9.50
N LYS A 103 -8.11 4.90 -10.79
CA LYS A 103 -9.15 4.49 -11.75
C LYS A 103 -9.68 3.08 -11.50
N THR A 104 -8.80 2.16 -11.11
CA THR A 104 -9.16 0.74 -11.05
C THR A 104 -9.52 0.29 -9.64
N LEU A 105 -8.86 0.84 -8.62
CA LEU A 105 -9.07 0.45 -7.22
C LEU A 105 -9.81 1.52 -6.40
N GLY A 106 -9.81 2.78 -6.85
CA GLY A 106 -10.29 3.91 -6.06
C GLY A 106 -9.33 4.30 -4.92
N ILE A 107 -8.04 3.89 -4.98
CA ILE A 107 -7.04 4.15 -3.94
C ILE A 107 -6.07 5.22 -4.39
N GLY A 108 -5.84 6.23 -3.53
CA GLY A 108 -4.76 7.19 -3.69
C GLY A 108 -3.40 6.59 -3.35
N VAL A 109 -2.37 7.00 -4.10
CA VAL A 109 -0.97 6.61 -3.85
C VAL A 109 -0.13 7.87 -3.84
N ASP A 110 0.61 8.11 -2.75
CA ASP A 110 1.45 9.28 -2.60
C ASP A 110 2.87 8.99 -3.11
N TYR A 111 3.35 9.77 -4.06
CA TYR A 111 4.74 9.65 -4.51
C TYR A 111 5.68 10.26 -3.48
N LEU A 112 6.45 9.41 -2.82
CA LEU A 112 7.40 9.82 -1.78
C LEU A 112 8.76 10.24 -2.36
N GLY A 113 9.14 9.68 -3.52
CA GLY A 113 10.40 10.00 -4.19
C GLY A 113 10.99 8.82 -4.96
N ASN A 114 12.23 8.98 -5.39
CA ASN A 114 12.99 7.93 -6.08
C ASN A 114 14.33 7.66 -5.40
N ILE A 115 14.85 6.49 -5.69
CA ILE A 115 16.21 6.09 -5.36
C ILE A 115 16.90 5.82 -6.69
N ASP A 116 17.95 6.58 -6.98
CA ASP A 116 18.71 6.43 -8.22
C ASP A 116 19.60 5.20 -8.17
N PRO A 117 19.98 4.62 -9.32
CA PRO A 117 20.94 3.55 -9.39
C PRO A 117 22.27 4.00 -8.74
N SER A 118 22.84 3.18 -7.87
CA SER A 118 24.09 3.50 -7.18
C SER A 118 24.91 2.24 -6.94
N GLU A 119 26.17 2.28 -7.35
CA GLU A 119 27.12 1.21 -7.05
C GLU A 119 27.40 1.07 -5.56
N LYS A 120 27.20 2.15 -4.78
CA LYS A 120 27.30 2.13 -3.32
C LYS A 120 26.27 1.19 -2.69
N ILE A 121 25.07 1.06 -3.29
CA ILE A 121 24.05 0.10 -2.83
C ILE A 121 24.54 -1.33 -3.08
N VAL A 122 25.10 -1.60 -4.26
CA VAL A 122 25.62 -2.91 -4.61
C VAL A 122 26.77 -3.31 -3.68
N ALA A 123 27.72 -2.40 -3.47
CA ALA A 123 28.83 -2.61 -2.54
C ALA A 123 28.36 -2.82 -1.10
N SER A 124 27.38 -2.03 -0.65
CA SER A 124 26.75 -2.16 0.67
C SER A 124 26.12 -3.54 0.89
N ALA A 125 25.38 -4.03 -0.11
CA ALA A 125 24.76 -5.35 -0.07
C ALA A 125 25.81 -6.49 -0.04
N ARG A 126 26.87 -6.36 -0.85
CA ARG A 126 27.97 -7.35 -0.87
C ARG A 126 28.72 -7.43 0.45
N ASP A 127 28.99 -6.27 1.06
CA ASP A 127 29.82 -6.17 2.25
C ASP A 127 28.98 -6.25 3.54
N LEU A 128 27.65 -6.41 3.43
CA LEU A 128 26.69 -6.47 4.54
C LEU A 128 26.75 -5.26 5.49
N VAL A 129 27.17 -4.10 4.97
CA VAL A 129 27.24 -2.86 5.73
C VAL A 129 26.24 -1.85 5.13
N PRO A 130 25.26 -1.34 5.90
CA PRO A 130 24.29 -0.38 5.40
C PRO A 130 24.96 0.86 4.80
N VAL A 131 24.51 1.28 3.62
CA VAL A 131 25.09 2.43 2.90
C VAL A 131 25.09 3.69 3.74
N VAL A 132 24.05 3.91 4.56
CA VAL A 132 23.94 5.06 5.47
C VAL A 132 24.95 5.03 6.63
N ALA A 133 25.50 3.87 6.95
CA ALA A 133 26.55 3.74 7.96
C ALA A 133 27.94 4.08 7.39
N ARG A 134 28.14 3.82 6.07
CA ARG A 134 29.41 4.10 5.38
C ARG A 134 29.58 5.57 4.98
N ASP A 135 28.49 6.16 4.49
CA ASP A 135 28.51 7.50 3.91
C ASP A 135 27.26 8.26 4.38
N ARG A 136 27.35 8.79 5.61
CA ARG A 136 26.21 9.43 6.29
C ARG A 136 25.74 10.71 5.59
N GLU A 137 26.64 11.43 4.94
CA GLU A 137 26.36 12.71 4.29
C GLU A 137 26.27 12.59 2.76
N GLY A 138 26.47 11.39 2.22
CA GLY A 138 26.34 11.15 0.79
C GLY A 138 24.93 11.34 0.27
N GLU A 139 24.81 11.63 -1.03
CA GLU A 139 23.54 11.90 -1.71
C GLU A 139 22.47 10.81 -1.46
N LEU A 140 22.89 9.54 -1.47
CA LEU A 140 21.99 8.44 -1.21
C LEU A 140 21.45 8.43 0.24
N ALA A 141 22.31 8.72 1.22
CA ALA A 141 21.90 8.80 2.62
C ALA A 141 20.95 9.98 2.84
N VAL A 142 21.20 11.11 2.16
CA VAL A 142 20.30 12.28 2.17
C VAL A 142 18.96 11.94 1.53
N ALA A 143 18.95 11.25 0.37
CA ALA A 143 17.73 10.81 -0.29
C ALA A 143 16.89 9.88 0.61
N LEU A 144 17.52 8.89 1.22
CA LEU A 144 16.85 7.96 2.15
C LEU A 144 16.28 8.67 3.39
N ARG A 145 17.02 9.63 3.97
CA ARG A 145 16.50 10.46 5.09
C ARG A 145 15.29 11.29 4.67
N ASN A 146 15.31 11.86 3.47
CA ASN A 146 14.19 12.65 2.96
C ASN A 146 12.95 11.78 2.73
N LEU A 147 13.12 10.56 2.19
CA LEU A 147 12.05 9.58 2.06
C LEU A 147 11.47 9.20 3.41
N ALA A 148 12.32 8.89 4.39
CA ALA A 148 11.89 8.57 5.74
C ALA A 148 11.11 9.72 6.40
N ARG A 149 11.56 10.96 6.24
CA ARG A 149 10.84 12.14 6.75
C ARG A 149 9.47 12.31 6.11
N ARG A 150 9.33 12.06 4.81
CA ARG A 150 8.03 12.12 4.12
C ARG A 150 7.09 11.03 4.60
N LEU A 151 7.61 9.83 4.83
CA LEU A 151 6.85 8.70 5.34
C LEU A 151 6.33 8.92 6.76
N LEU A 152 7.09 9.65 7.59
CA LEU A 152 6.70 9.96 8.98
C LEU A 152 5.74 11.14 9.09
N LYS A 153 5.63 11.97 8.05
CA LYS A 153 4.73 13.14 8.04
C LYS A 153 3.34 12.85 7.46
N GLY A 154 3.18 11.73 6.78
CA GLY A 154 1.90 11.26 6.22
C GLY A 154 1.16 10.39 7.19
#